data_f9500592cd9f85fcd96b4a2b188f86eb
#
_entry.id   f9500592cd9f85fcd96b4a2b188f86eb
#
_cell.length_a   1.000
_cell.length_b   1.000
_cell.length_c   1.000
_cell.angle_alpha   90.00
_cell.angle_beta   90.00
_cell.angle_gamma   90.00
#
_symmetry.space_group_name_H-M   'P 1'
#
loop_
_entity.id
_entity.type
_entity.pdbx_description
1 polymer ?
#
loop_
_entity_poly.entity_id
_entity_poly.type
_entity_poly.pdbx_seq_one_letter_code
_entity_poly.pdbx_strand_id
1 'polypeptide(L)'
;MPLVDDSMDESTPWLVAQLQQRFVPTTTGLIVDQQVSAAPVWCTTLPAFERWFSEIESELDQTLGRRLAHAAAESEEWILDQLPPMPSSWFGQQKKRISTINSDWSLRGLGQLAMLESSASSATLLVANRSHTALASGMGNAAWEGIQEKRFRFQWSDRGAGETVVELSGDPRTIPKPSDTVLLWLDVKGEATQSECLYDRARHEADGVWTVEGNRAMMLHRDLLLRFETLSLPYLASTPRSSDARTEWNGITGSDQIVLWDAMAEAARKQFLASGELVLIASPEHWISVSKRHLTLHGLGTVSNSSEIDSNGGVELLIPSTIHPAILVGRLIGCWERAEGRAARATWSNDADGHHIKLESRREIAE
;
A
#
# COMPACT_ATOMS: atom_id res chain seq x y z
N MET A 1 -39.91 18.87 6.34
CA MET A 1 -39.01 18.06 7.18
C MET A 1 -38.13 17.26 6.21
N PRO A 2 -36.84 17.56 6.04
CA PRO A 2 -35.99 16.67 5.27
C PRO A 2 -35.83 15.39 6.09
N LEU A 3 -36.15 14.25 5.47
CA LEU A 3 -35.79 12.95 5.96
C LEU A 3 -34.25 12.92 5.98
N VAL A 4 -33.67 12.97 7.15
CA VAL A 4 -32.28 12.61 7.36
C VAL A 4 -32.23 11.11 7.06
N ASP A 5 -31.59 10.77 5.98
CA ASP A 5 -31.28 9.38 5.64
C ASP A 5 -30.17 8.94 6.61
N ASP A 6 -30.60 8.47 7.78
CA ASP A 6 -29.74 7.81 8.77
C ASP A 6 -29.38 6.40 8.28
N SER A 7 -28.85 6.30 7.07
CA SER A 7 -28.04 5.15 6.72
C SER A 7 -26.70 5.29 7.43
N MET A 8 -26.70 5.07 8.74
CA MET A 8 -25.49 4.77 9.47
C MET A 8 -24.83 3.60 8.75
N ASP A 9 -23.64 3.85 8.28
CA ASP A 9 -22.82 2.87 7.58
C ASP A 9 -22.50 1.72 8.55
N GLU A 10 -23.39 0.73 8.65
CA GLU A 10 -23.24 -0.39 9.57
C GLU A 10 -22.11 -1.29 9.05
N SER A 11 -20.97 -1.31 9.76
CA SER A 11 -19.91 -2.27 9.52
C SER A 11 -20.45 -3.70 9.62
N THR A 12 -19.77 -4.67 9.00
CA THR A 12 -20.08 -6.09 9.13
C THR A 12 -19.33 -6.66 10.34
N PRO A 13 -19.98 -6.87 11.51
CA PRO A 13 -19.27 -7.11 12.79
C PRO A 13 -18.34 -8.33 12.74
N TRP A 14 -18.74 -9.42 12.07
CA TRP A 14 -17.91 -10.62 11.97
C TRP A 14 -16.63 -10.38 11.15
N LEU A 15 -16.73 -9.59 10.07
CA LEU A 15 -15.58 -9.22 9.24
C LEU A 15 -14.63 -8.30 10.00
N VAL A 16 -15.18 -7.26 10.64
CA VAL A 16 -14.38 -6.34 11.46
C VAL A 16 -13.63 -7.08 12.57
N ALA A 17 -14.29 -8.01 13.27
CA ALA A 17 -13.64 -8.83 14.29
C ALA A 17 -12.48 -9.66 13.74
N GLN A 18 -12.63 -10.25 12.55
CA GLN A 18 -11.54 -11.00 11.90
C GLN A 18 -10.39 -10.07 11.45
N LEU A 19 -10.72 -8.91 10.90
CA LEU A 19 -9.72 -7.90 10.51
C LEU A 19 -8.94 -7.42 11.74
N GLN A 20 -9.62 -7.06 12.83
CA GLN A 20 -8.99 -6.62 14.09
C GLN A 20 -8.13 -7.71 14.75
N GLN A 21 -8.54 -8.98 14.64
CA GLN A 21 -7.74 -10.09 15.15
C GLN A 21 -6.41 -10.26 14.40
N ARG A 22 -6.40 -9.97 13.09
CA ARG A 22 -5.24 -10.15 12.23
C ARG A 22 -4.39 -8.88 12.11
N PHE A 23 -5.03 -7.75 11.84
CA PHE A 23 -4.39 -6.48 11.56
C PHE A 23 -4.48 -5.56 12.78
N VAL A 24 -3.36 -5.37 13.44
CA VAL A 24 -3.31 -4.69 14.74
C VAL A 24 -2.63 -3.32 14.58
N PRO A 25 -3.29 -2.23 14.98
CA PRO A 25 -2.65 -0.90 14.98
C PRO A 25 -1.58 -0.82 16.08
N THR A 26 -0.57 0.01 15.84
CA THR A 26 0.53 0.26 16.77
C THR A 26 0.56 1.71 17.24
N THR A 27 1.25 1.95 18.34
CA THR A 27 1.45 3.31 18.91
C THR A 27 2.18 4.26 17.95
N THR A 28 2.90 3.71 16.95
CA THR A 28 3.56 4.51 15.90
C THR A 28 2.67 4.82 14.70
N GLY A 29 1.41 4.38 14.72
CA GLY A 29 0.44 4.62 13.65
C GLY A 29 0.57 3.67 12.45
N LEU A 30 1.38 2.61 12.56
CA LEU A 30 1.37 1.51 11.62
C LEU A 30 0.25 0.53 11.96
N ILE A 31 -0.24 -0.19 10.95
CA ILE A 31 -1.04 -1.40 11.10
C ILE A 31 -0.12 -2.57 10.78
N VAL A 32 -0.13 -3.63 11.59
CA VAL A 32 0.72 -4.80 11.38
C VAL A 32 -0.10 -6.08 11.24
N ASP A 33 0.30 -6.96 10.33
CA ASP A 33 -0.30 -8.28 10.13
C ASP A 33 0.32 -9.29 11.09
N GLN A 34 -0.43 -9.72 12.12
CA GLN A 34 0.03 -10.66 13.15
C GLN A 34 0.33 -12.05 12.59
N GLN A 35 -0.26 -12.42 11.45
CA GLN A 35 -0.02 -13.72 10.82
C GLN A 35 1.25 -13.72 9.96
N VAL A 36 1.77 -12.54 9.61
CA VAL A 36 2.95 -12.37 8.75
C VAL A 36 4.04 -11.63 9.53
N SER A 37 4.55 -12.24 10.60
CA SER A 37 5.65 -11.71 11.42
C SER A 37 5.49 -10.24 11.84
N ALA A 38 4.27 -9.80 12.11
CA ALA A 38 3.91 -8.41 12.42
C ALA A 38 4.39 -7.42 11.32
N ALA A 39 4.34 -7.84 10.07
CA ALA A 39 4.71 -7.01 8.92
C ALA A 39 3.75 -5.80 8.78
N PRO A 40 4.27 -4.60 8.52
CA PRO A 40 3.45 -3.42 8.29
C PRO A 40 2.59 -3.56 7.04
N VAL A 41 1.33 -3.09 7.13
CA VAL A 41 0.37 -3.08 6.03
C VAL A 41 -0.23 -1.69 5.82
N TRP A 42 -0.48 -1.36 4.59
CA TRP A 42 -1.23 -0.20 4.16
C TRP A 42 -2.68 -0.59 3.90
N CYS A 43 -3.60 -0.04 4.68
CA CYS A 43 -5.03 -0.14 4.44
C CYS A 43 -5.45 0.99 3.50
N THR A 44 -5.83 0.66 2.28
CA THR A 44 -6.19 1.64 1.25
C THR A 44 -7.44 1.25 0.49
N THR A 45 -8.12 2.24 -0.11
CA THR A 45 -9.21 1.94 -1.05
C THR A 45 -8.65 1.69 -2.46
N LEU A 46 -9.36 0.86 -3.23
CA LEU A 46 -8.95 0.56 -4.60
C LEU A 46 -8.86 1.83 -5.48
N PRO A 47 -9.83 2.74 -5.48
CA PRO A 47 -9.72 3.98 -6.26
C PRO A 47 -8.53 4.85 -5.86
N ALA A 48 -8.18 4.88 -4.55
CA ALA A 48 -7.03 5.63 -4.07
C ALA A 48 -5.70 5.02 -4.55
N PHE A 49 -5.60 3.69 -4.51
CA PHE A 49 -4.42 2.97 -5.01
C PHE A 49 -4.26 3.11 -6.52
N GLU A 50 -5.34 2.90 -7.29
CA GLU A 50 -5.30 3.02 -8.75
C GLU A 50 -4.88 4.42 -9.20
N ARG A 51 -5.41 5.45 -8.56
CA ARG A 51 -5.00 6.83 -8.83
C ARG A 51 -3.53 7.05 -8.48
N TRP A 52 -3.10 6.64 -7.29
CA TRP A 52 -1.70 6.77 -6.87
C TRP A 52 -0.75 6.07 -7.85
N PHE A 53 -1.07 4.85 -8.27
CA PHE A 53 -0.24 4.08 -9.20
C PHE A 53 -0.22 4.72 -10.60
N SER A 54 -1.37 5.13 -11.13
CA SER A 54 -1.47 5.83 -12.40
C SER A 54 -0.71 7.16 -12.41
N GLU A 55 -0.72 7.91 -11.31
CA GLU A 55 0.06 9.14 -11.18
C GLU A 55 1.57 8.86 -11.18
N ILE A 56 2.05 7.77 -10.55
CA ILE A 56 3.47 7.37 -10.64
C ILE A 56 3.86 7.10 -12.10
N GLU A 57 3.06 6.32 -12.83
CA GLU A 57 3.31 6.04 -14.25
C GLU A 57 3.35 7.33 -15.07
N SER A 58 2.46 8.28 -14.78
CA SER A 58 2.42 9.59 -15.42
C SER A 58 3.63 10.46 -15.10
N GLU A 59 4.06 10.51 -13.83
CA GLU A 59 5.24 11.30 -13.40
C GLU A 59 6.55 10.77 -14.01
N LEU A 60 6.63 9.47 -14.23
CA LEU A 60 7.82 8.83 -14.79
C LEU A 60 7.78 8.65 -16.32
N ASP A 61 6.63 8.94 -16.95
CA ASP A 61 6.35 8.63 -18.36
C ASP A 61 6.70 7.18 -18.72
N GLN A 62 6.31 6.24 -17.84
CA GLN A 62 6.61 4.81 -17.96
C GLN A 62 5.42 3.94 -17.54
N THR A 63 5.23 2.81 -18.24
CA THR A 63 4.29 1.78 -17.82
C THR A 63 4.95 0.81 -16.84
N LEU A 64 4.47 0.79 -15.61
CA LEU A 64 5.06 0.01 -14.52
C LEU A 64 4.22 -1.22 -14.11
N GLY A 65 3.09 -1.46 -14.77
CA GLY A 65 2.19 -2.57 -14.44
C GLY A 65 2.86 -3.93 -14.39
N ARG A 66 3.83 -4.20 -15.31
CA ARG A 66 4.61 -5.45 -15.25
C ARG A 66 5.53 -5.51 -14.03
N ARG A 67 6.12 -4.39 -13.60
CA ARG A 67 6.96 -4.32 -12.40
C ARG A 67 6.13 -4.57 -11.15
N LEU A 68 4.96 -3.96 -11.08
CA LEU A 68 4.01 -4.19 -10.00
C LEU A 68 3.56 -5.65 -9.94
N ALA A 69 3.31 -6.29 -11.08
CA ALA A 69 2.94 -7.71 -11.11
C ALA A 69 4.06 -8.62 -10.60
N HIS A 70 5.31 -8.38 -10.98
CA HIS A 70 6.45 -9.13 -10.44
C HIS A 70 6.67 -8.85 -8.94
N ALA A 71 6.58 -7.59 -8.50
CA ALA A 71 6.65 -7.24 -7.09
C ALA A 71 5.55 -7.94 -6.27
N ALA A 72 4.34 -8.02 -6.83
CA ALA A 72 3.23 -8.72 -6.21
C ALA A 72 3.46 -10.23 -6.11
N ALA A 73 4.10 -10.85 -7.14
CA ALA A 73 4.46 -12.26 -7.09
C ALA A 73 5.51 -12.53 -6.01
N GLU A 74 6.59 -11.75 -5.96
CA GLU A 74 7.63 -11.92 -4.95
C GLU A 74 7.13 -11.66 -3.53
N SER A 75 6.29 -10.64 -3.35
CA SER A 75 5.70 -10.32 -2.04
C SER A 75 4.72 -11.40 -1.58
N GLU A 76 3.90 -11.93 -2.47
CA GLU A 76 2.98 -13.02 -2.13
C GLU A 76 3.74 -14.31 -1.78
N GLU A 77 4.82 -14.63 -2.50
CA GLU A 77 5.69 -15.76 -2.16
C GLU A 77 6.27 -15.59 -0.75
N TRP A 78 6.78 -14.39 -0.43
CA TRP A 78 7.31 -14.08 0.89
C TRP A 78 6.22 -14.20 1.99
N ILE A 79 5.00 -13.73 1.73
CA ILE A 79 3.87 -13.87 2.65
C ILE A 79 3.55 -15.35 2.89
N LEU A 80 3.45 -16.15 1.82
CA LEU A 80 3.14 -17.57 1.92
C LEU A 80 4.19 -18.36 2.72
N ASP A 81 5.45 -17.95 2.67
CA ASP A 81 6.52 -18.54 3.48
C ASP A 81 6.40 -18.22 4.98
N GLN A 82 5.74 -17.11 5.35
CA GLN A 82 5.49 -16.72 6.74
C GLN A 82 4.21 -17.38 7.31
N LEU A 83 3.27 -17.74 6.46
CA LEU A 83 2.02 -18.38 6.86
C LEU A 83 2.23 -19.87 7.20
N PRO A 84 1.30 -20.49 7.94
CA PRO A 84 1.34 -21.94 8.18
C PRO A 84 1.42 -22.72 6.87
N PRO A 85 2.13 -23.86 6.84
CA PRO A 85 2.26 -24.68 5.65
C PRO A 85 0.90 -25.02 5.04
N MET A 86 0.83 -25.00 3.70
CA MET A 86 -0.40 -25.33 3.00
C MET A 86 -0.87 -26.75 3.35
N PRO A 87 -2.19 -26.97 3.49
CA PRO A 87 -2.72 -28.25 3.90
C PRO A 87 -2.30 -29.36 2.92
N SER A 88 -1.87 -30.50 3.49
CA SER A 88 -1.68 -31.74 2.76
C SER A 88 -2.94 -32.62 2.90
N SER A 89 -3.40 -33.25 1.83
CA SER A 89 -4.57 -34.09 1.84
C SER A 89 -4.46 -35.19 0.79
N TRP A 90 -4.88 -36.40 1.14
CA TRP A 90 -4.90 -37.54 0.19
C TRP A 90 -5.83 -37.29 -0.99
N PHE A 91 -6.97 -36.59 -0.79
CA PHE A 91 -7.92 -36.25 -1.82
C PHE A 91 -8.23 -34.75 -1.82
N GLY A 92 -8.35 -34.15 -3.02
CA GLY A 92 -8.76 -32.75 -3.18
C GLY A 92 -7.76 -31.74 -2.62
N GLN A 93 -6.48 -32.07 -2.56
CA GLN A 93 -5.41 -31.24 -2.01
C GLN A 93 -5.40 -29.85 -2.67
N GLN A 94 -5.45 -29.78 -3.99
CA GLN A 94 -5.44 -28.53 -4.75
C GLN A 94 -6.62 -27.62 -4.38
N LYS A 95 -7.84 -28.19 -4.29
CA LYS A 95 -9.02 -27.43 -3.87
C LYS A 95 -8.90 -26.86 -2.46
N LYS A 96 -8.32 -27.64 -1.52
CA LYS A 96 -8.10 -27.19 -0.15
C LYS A 96 -7.06 -26.08 -0.10
N ARG A 97 -5.97 -26.20 -0.85
CA ARG A 97 -4.92 -25.17 -0.95
C ARG A 97 -5.48 -23.86 -1.54
N ILE A 98 -6.28 -23.92 -2.62
CA ILE A 98 -6.99 -22.76 -3.18
C ILE A 98 -7.92 -22.14 -2.13
N SER A 99 -8.66 -22.95 -1.37
CA SER A 99 -9.53 -22.44 -0.30
C SER A 99 -8.74 -21.71 0.79
N THR A 100 -7.55 -22.19 1.15
CA THR A 100 -6.67 -21.51 2.11
C THR A 100 -6.20 -20.15 1.58
N ILE A 101 -5.77 -20.08 0.33
CA ILE A 101 -5.42 -18.82 -0.34
C ILE A 101 -6.61 -17.86 -0.34
N ASN A 102 -7.79 -18.33 -0.72
CA ASN A 102 -8.98 -17.51 -0.77
C ASN A 102 -9.41 -16.98 0.60
N SER A 103 -9.21 -17.75 1.66
CA SER A 103 -9.47 -17.30 3.03
C SER A 103 -8.54 -16.16 3.43
N ASP A 104 -7.25 -16.26 3.09
CA ASP A 104 -6.28 -15.17 3.29
C ASP A 104 -6.63 -13.93 2.46
N TRP A 105 -6.84 -14.12 1.16
CA TRP A 105 -7.16 -13.02 0.25
C TRP A 105 -8.47 -12.31 0.58
N SER A 106 -9.45 -13.03 1.12
CA SER A 106 -10.72 -12.42 1.54
C SER A 106 -10.53 -11.37 2.62
N LEU A 107 -9.68 -11.63 3.62
CA LEU A 107 -9.36 -10.64 4.65
C LEU A 107 -8.50 -9.49 4.11
N ARG A 108 -7.68 -9.75 3.11
CA ARG A 108 -6.86 -8.72 2.45
C ARG A 108 -7.62 -7.93 1.37
N GLY A 109 -8.86 -8.30 1.02
CA GLY A 109 -9.67 -7.62 0.02
C GLY A 109 -9.21 -7.83 -1.43
N LEU A 110 -8.50 -8.92 -1.73
CA LEU A 110 -7.79 -9.14 -2.99
C LEU A 110 -8.60 -9.85 -4.08
N GLY A 111 -9.77 -10.39 -3.74
CA GLY A 111 -10.61 -11.18 -4.63
C GLY A 111 -10.50 -12.66 -4.36
N GLN A 112 -10.83 -13.49 -5.37
CA GLN A 112 -10.90 -14.93 -5.27
C GLN A 112 -10.15 -15.61 -6.40
N LEU A 113 -9.28 -16.55 -6.06
CA LEU A 113 -8.54 -17.38 -7.00
C LEU A 113 -9.37 -18.61 -7.36
N ALA A 114 -9.52 -18.89 -8.64
CA ALA A 114 -10.07 -20.12 -9.17
C ALA A 114 -9.15 -20.72 -10.23
N MET A 115 -9.10 -22.03 -10.31
CA MET A 115 -8.41 -22.74 -11.38
C MET A 115 -9.44 -23.10 -12.46
N LEU A 116 -9.20 -22.66 -13.69
CA LEU A 116 -10.01 -23.01 -14.86
C LEU A 116 -9.50 -24.31 -15.47
N GLU A 117 -8.20 -24.37 -15.73
CA GLU A 117 -7.54 -25.53 -16.33
C GLU A 117 -6.16 -25.75 -15.71
N SER A 118 -5.72 -27.00 -15.65
CA SER A 118 -4.33 -27.30 -15.24
C SER A 118 -3.84 -28.59 -15.89
N SER A 119 -2.53 -28.60 -16.18
CA SER A 119 -1.78 -29.74 -16.65
C SER A 119 -0.48 -29.88 -15.83
N ALA A 120 0.37 -30.82 -16.19
CA ALA A 120 1.68 -30.99 -15.54
C ALA A 120 2.62 -29.78 -15.71
N SER A 121 2.45 -29.00 -16.80
CA SER A 121 3.35 -27.92 -17.20
C SER A 121 2.65 -26.59 -17.47
N SER A 122 1.35 -26.49 -17.31
CA SER A 122 0.60 -25.25 -17.54
C SER A 122 -0.63 -25.18 -16.65
N ALA A 123 -1.12 -23.96 -16.42
CA ALA A 123 -2.41 -23.73 -15.80
C ALA A 123 -3.03 -22.43 -16.32
N THR A 124 -4.34 -22.36 -16.27
CA THR A 124 -5.12 -21.15 -16.48
C THR A 124 -5.91 -20.87 -15.22
N LEU A 125 -5.62 -19.73 -14.60
CA LEU A 125 -6.28 -19.28 -13.39
C LEU A 125 -7.21 -18.12 -13.69
N LEU A 126 -8.25 -17.99 -12.89
CA LEU A 126 -9.12 -16.83 -12.85
C LEU A 126 -9.00 -16.17 -11.48
N VAL A 127 -8.71 -14.89 -11.46
CA VAL A 127 -8.91 -14.07 -10.27
C VAL A 127 -10.20 -13.27 -10.44
N ALA A 128 -11.24 -13.74 -9.78
CA ALA A 128 -12.54 -13.08 -9.76
C ALA A 128 -12.58 -12.00 -8.67
N ASN A 129 -13.39 -10.97 -8.89
CA ASN A 129 -13.46 -9.85 -7.96
C ASN A 129 -12.07 -9.28 -7.63
N ARG A 130 -11.18 -9.20 -8.64
CA ARG A 130 -9.80 -8.72 -8.42
C ARG A 130 -9.76 -7.30 -7.86
N SER A 131 -8.77 -7.01 -7.02
CA SER A 131 -8.49 -5.64 -6.58
C SER A 131 -7.85 -4.82 -7.71
N HIS A 132 -6.72 -5.26 -8.24
CA HIS A 132 -6.00 -4.59 -9.33
C HIS A 132 -5.38 -5.65 -10.25
N THR A 133 -5.42 -5.45 -11.57
CA THR A 133 -4.97 -6.45 -12.56
C THR A 133 -3.53 -6.92 -12.32
N ALA A 134 -2.59 -6.01 -12.16
CA ALA A 134 -1.18 -6.36 -11.95
C ALA A 134 -0.97 -7.11 -10.62
N LEU A 135 -1.62 -6.70 -9.54
CA LEU A 135 -1.55 -7.39 -8.25
C LEU A 135 -2.12 -8.81 -8.37
N ALA A 136 -3.32 -8.94 -8.93
CA ALA A 136 -4.00 -10.23 -9.13
C ALA A 136 -3.15 -11.21 -9.95
N SER A 137 -2.49 -10.69 -10.99
CA SER A 137 -1.66 -11.51 -11.88
C SER A 137 -0.43 -12.07 -11.17
N GLY A 138 0.31 -11.22 -10.47
CA GLY A 138 1.50 -11.63 -9.73
C GLY A 138 1.18 -12.53 -8.55
N MET A 139 0.23 -12.12 -7.72
CA MET A 139 -0.21 -12.92 -6.56
C MET A 139 -0.81 -14.26 -6.99
N GLY A 140 -1.58 -14.31 -8.08
CA GLY A 140 -2.12 -15.55 -8.65
C GLY A 140 -1.01 -16.50 -9.10
N ASN A 141 0.06 -15.99 -9.74
CA ASN A 141 1.23 -16.78 -10.08
C ASN A 141 1.89 -17.38 -8.83
N ALA A 142 2.24 -16.56 -7.84
CA ALA A 142 2.89 -17.01 -6.62
C ALA A 142 2.03 -18.02 -5.82
N ALA A 143 0.73 -17.75 -5.71
CA ALA A 143 -0.20 -18.68 -5.08
C ALA A 143 -0.20 -20.05 -5.78
N TRP A 144 -0.19 -20.08 -7.11
CA TRP A 144 -0.12 -21.33 -7.86
C TRP A 144 1.22 -22.03 -7.71
N GLU A 145 2.32 -21.29 -7.74
CA GLU A 145 3.66 -21.84 -7.49
C GLU A 145 3.74 -22.49 -6.10
N GLY A 146 3.20 -21.85 -5.07
CA GLY A 146 3.07 -22.43 -3.73
C GLY A 146 2.19 -23.66 -3.67
N ILE A 147 1.08 -23.71 -4.45
CA ILE A 147 0.21 -24.88 -4.54
C ILE A 147 0.92 -26.05 -5.23
N GLN A 148 1.69 -25.79 -6.30
CA GLN A 148 2.33 -26.82 -7.12
C GLN A 148 3.76 -27.15 -6.69
N GLU A 149 4.38 -26.31 -5.84
CA GLU A 149 5.79 -26.39 -5.44
C GLU A 149 6.75 -26.38 -6.65
N LYS A 150 6.40 -25.58 -7.68
CA LYS A 150 7.11 -25.45 -8.94
C LYS A 150 7.04 -24.01 -9.44
N ARG A 151 8.02 -23.62 -10.26
CA ARG A 151 8.07 -22.30 -10.89
C ARG A 151 7.30 -22.25 -12.20
N PHE A 152 6.64 -21.10 -12.41
CA PHE A 152 5.88 -20.81 -13.63
C PHE A 152 6.22 -19.40 -14.13
N ARG A 153 6.15 -19.23 -15.45
CA ARG A 153 6.06 -17.92 -16.09
C ARG A 153 4.59 -17.58 -16.24
N PHE A 154 4.26 -16.32 -16.14
CA PHE A 154 2.88 -15.89 -16.25
C PHE A 154 2.68 -14.78 -17.28
N GLN A 155 1.52 -14.83 -17.92
CA GLN A 155 0.93 -13.78 -18.71
C GLN A 155 -0.50 -13.57 -18.22
N TRP A 156 -1.10 -12.44 -18.52
CA TRP A 156 -2.45 -12.17 -18.09
C TRP A 156 -3.23 -11.38 -19.13
N SER A 157 -4.53 -11.50 -19.05
CA SER A 157 -5.51 -10.72 -19.79
C SER A 157 -6.71 -10.41 -18.89
N ASP A 158 -7.34 -9.27 -19.11
CA ASP A 158 -8.55 -8.92 -18.39
C ASP A 158 -9.76 -9.57 -19.08
N ARG A 159 -10.65 -10.14 -18.25
CA ARG A 159 -11.93 -10.69 -18.67
C ARG A 159 -13.04 -9.87 -18.02
N GLY A 160 -13.38 -8.74 -18.65
CA GLY A 160 -14.32 -7.78 -18.06
C GLY A 160 -13.73 -6.96 -16.92
N ALA A 161 -14.56 -6.18 -16.26
CA ALA A 161 -14.12 -5.16 -15.29
C ALA A 161 -13.62 -5.74 -13.94
N GLY A 162 -13.99 -6.96 -13.60
CA GLY A 162 -13.69 -7.54 -12.27
C GLY A 162 -12.88 -8.83 -12.31
N GLU A 163 -12.44 -9.30 -13.47
CA GLU A 163 -11.78 -10.60 -13.63
C GLU A 163 -10.46 -10.48 -14.38
N THR A 164 -9.45 -11.21 -13.91
CA THR A 164 -8.17 -11.36 -14.61
C THR A 164 -7.91 -12.86 -14.83
N VAL A 165 -7.64 -13.22 -16.06
CA VAL A 165 -7.14 -14.56 -16.42
C VAL A 165 -5.62 -14.53 -16.39
N VAL A 166 -5.03 -15.49 -15.67
CA VAL A 166 -3.58 -15.66 -15.57
C VAL A 166 -3.21 -16.99 -16.22
N GLU A 167 -2.47 -16.91 -17.32
CA GLU A 167 -1.96 -18.07 -18.05
C GLU A 167 -0.56 -18.39 -17.57
N LEU A 168 -0.35 -19.63 -17.13
CA LEU A 168 0.86 -20.09 -16.50
C LEU A 168 1.52 -21.17 -17.36
N SER A 169 2.82 -21.04 -17.56
CA SER A 169 3.67 -22.06 -18.22
C SER A 169 4.85 -22.42 -17.35
N GLY A 170 5.09 -23.71 -17.14
CA GLY A 170 6.19 -24.18 -16.29
C GLY A 170 7.53 -23.62 -16.73
N ASP A 171 8.32 -23.14 -15.80
CA ASP A 171 9.68 -22.69 -16.05
C ASP A 171 10.66 -23.78 -15.62
N PRO A 172 11.45 -24.34 -16.54
CA PRO A 172 12.43 -25.38 -16.20
C PRO A 172 13.66 -24.83 -15.44
N ARG A 173 13.80 -23.50 -15.37
CA ARG A 173 14.92 -22.88 -14.64
C ARG A 173 14.67 -22.94 -13.14
N THR A 174 15.74 -23.17 -12.39
CA THR A 174 15.70 -22.98 -10.95
C THR A 174 15.70 -21.49 -10.67
N ILE A 175 14.54 -20.94 -10.32
CA ILE A 175 14.41 -19.54 -9.91
C ILE A 175 14.52 -19.54 -8.37
N PRO A 176 15.51 -18.85 -7.79
CA PRO A 176 15.64 -18.76 -6.35
C PRO A 176 14.43 -18.02 -5.74
N LYS A 177 14.20 -18.25 -4.46
CA LYS A 177 13.26 -17.44 -3.69
C LYS A 177 13.70 -15.97 -3.71
N PRO A 178 12.75 -15.03 -3.67
CA PRO A 178 13.09 -13.62 -3.57
C PRO A 178 13.91 -13.35 -2.30
N SER A 179 14.91 -12.48 -2.42
CA SER A 179 15.70 -12.02 -1.27
C SER A 179 14.86 -11.18 -0.32
N ASP A 180 15.31 -11.05 0.92
CA ASP A 180 14.71 -10.11 1.87
C ASP A 180 14.83 -8.68 1.34
N THR A 181 13.80 -7.88 1.60
CA THR A 181 13.81 -6.46 1.28
C THR A 181 14.61 -5.67 2.32
N VAL A 182 15.25 -4.58 1.89
CA VAL A 182 16.06 -3.72 2.74
C VAL A 182 15.36 -2.38 2.92
N LEU A 183 15.26 -1.92 4.17
CA LEU A 183 14.79 -0.58 4.47
C LEU A 183 15.94 0.41 4.33
N LEU A 184 15.69 1.53 3.65
CA LEU A 184 16.63 2.65 3.56
C LEU A 184 16.46 3.66 4.70
N TRP A 185 15.62 3.35 5.69
CA TRP A 185 15.32 4.19 6.86
C TRP A 185 15.20 3.36 8.12
N LEU A 186 15.20 4.04 9.24
CA LEU A 186 14.98 3.44 10.55
C LEU A 186 13.53 3.70 10.98
N ASP A 187 12.88 2.69 11.53
CA ASP A 187 11.58 2.79 12.17
C ASP A 187 11.72 2.61 13.69
N VAL A 188 11.00 3.40 14.44
CA VAL A 188 10.82 3.18 15.87
C VAL A 188 9.81 2.04 16.05
N LYS A 189 10.15 1.07 16.90
CA LYS A 189 9.25 -0.05 17.16
C LYS A 189 8.04 0.41 17.98
N GLY A 190 6.83 0.18 17.45
CA GLY A 190 5.58 0.46 18.14
C GLY A 190 5.05 -0.74 18.90
N GLU A 191 4.28 -0.48 19.96
CA GLU A 191 3.50 -1.47 20.69
C GLU A 191 2.08 -1.53 20.11
N ALA A 192 1.41 -2.68 20.26
CA ALA A 192 0.01 -2.84 19.87
C ALA A 192 -0.89 -1.87 20.65
N THR A 193 -1.87 -1.29 19.98
CA THR A 193 -2.83 -0.35 20.57
C THR A 193 -4.25 -0.65 20.07
N GLN A 194 -5.24 0.04 20.62
CA GLN A 194 -6.64 -0.02 20.19
C GLN A 194 -7.07 1.24 19.43
N SER A 195 -6.16 1.80 18.64
CA SER A 195 -6.48 2.96 17.80
C SER A 195 -7.45 2.55 16.69
N GLU A 196 -8.37 3.46 16.35
CA GLU A 196 -9.28 3.29 15.22
C GLU A 196 -8.49 3.11 13.91
N CYS A 197 -8.96 2.18 13.08
CA CYS A 197 -8.44 1.90 11.75
C CYS A 197 -9.52 2.07 10.68
N LEU A 198 -9.13 2.28 9.43
CA LEU A 198 -10.06 2.42 8.31
C LEU A 198 -11.00 1.20 8.20
N TYR A 199 -10.49 0.01 8.43
CA TYR A 199 -11.24 -1.24 8.32
C TYR A 199 -12.27 -1.47 9.46
N ASP A 200 -12.30 -0.66 10.52
CA ASP A 200 -13.32 -0.77 11.58
C ASP A 200 -14.75 -0.50 11.06
N ARG A 201 -14.83 0.16 9.90
CA ARG A 201 -16.07 0.44 9.17
C ARG A 201 -16.26 -0.49 7.97
N ALA A 202 -15.55 -1.63 7.93
CA ALA A 202 -15.61 -2.54 6.79
C ALA A 202 -16.98 -3.19 6.65
N ARG A 203 -17.46 -3.25 5.40
CA ARG A 203 -18.67 -3.98 5.01
C ARG A 203 -18.31 -5.10 4.04
N HIS A 204 -18.83 -6.27 4.29
CA HIS A 204 -18.70 -7.38 3.34
C HIS A 204 -19.66 -7.19 2.16
N GLU A 205 -19.13 -7.25 0.95
CA GLU A 205 -19.93 -7.15 -0.29
C GLU A 205 -20.03 -8.50 -0.99
N ALA A 206 -18.92 -9.20 -1.11
CA ALA A 206 -18.81 -10.51 -1.74
C ALA A 206 -17.55 -11.23 -1.27
N ASP A 207 -17.38 -12.49 -1.64
CA ASP A 207 -16.17 -13.24 -1.36
C ASP A 207 -14.92 -12.51 -1.90
N GLY A 208 -14.00 -12.19 -1.00
CA GLY A 208 -12.79 -11.43 -1.30
C GLY A 208 -13.00 -9.94 -1.56
N VAL A 209 -14.19 -9.41 -1.27
CA VAL A 209 -14.53 -8.00 -1.44
C VAL A 209 -15.15 -7.43 -0.18
N TRP A 210 -14.57 -6.37 0.33
CA TRP A 210 -15.15 -5.53 1.35
C TRP A 210 -14.92 -4.05 1.03
N THR A 211 -15.80 -3.23 1.55
CA THR A 211 -15.81 -1.78 1.29
C THR A 211 -15.71 -1.01 2.59
N VAL A 212 -15.20 0.21 2.50
CA VAL A 212 -15.25 1.21 3.53
C VAL A 212 -15.83 2.47 2.90
N GLU A 213 -16.90 3.00 3.48
CA GLU A 213 -17.60 4.18 2.97
C GLU A 213 -17.96 4.04 1.47
N GLY A 214 -18.42 2.84 1.09
CA GLY A 214 -18.81 2.51 -0.29
C GLY A 214 -17.65 2.30 -1.27
N ASN A 215 -16.41 2.49 -0.86
CA ASN A 215 -15.22 2.25 -1.67
C ASN A 215 -14.61 0.89 -1.34
N ARG A 216 -14.35 0.08 -2.36
CA ARG A 216 -13.62 -1.16 -2.17
C ARG A 216 -12.26 -0.90 -1.53
N ALA A 217 -11.92 -1.68 -0.49
CA ALA A 217 -10.68 -1.53 0.25
C ALA A 217 -9.85 -2.82 0.24
N MET A 218 -8.56 -2.68 0.54
CA MET A 218 -7.60 -3.78 0.56
C MET A 218 -6.43 -3.50 1.50
N MET A 219 -5.74 -4.57 1.89
CA MET A 219 -4.51 -4.56 2.69
C MET A 219 -3.31 -4.90 1.80
N LEU A 220 -2.32 -4.02 1.76
CA LEU A 220 -1.08 -4.21 1.03
C LEU A 220 0.11 -4.19 2.00
N HIS A 221 0.94 -5.23 1.97
CA HIS A 221 2.14 -5.28 2.81
C HIS A 221 3.21 -4.30 2.33
N ARG A 222 3.97 -3.74 3.27
CA ARG A 222 5.15 -2.89 2.96
C ARG A 222 6.11 -3.58 2.01
N ASP A 223 6.30 -4.87 2.16
CA ASP A 223 7.18 -5.68 1.34
C ASP A 223 6.87 -5.55 -0.18
N LEU A 224 5.58 -5.46 -0.55
CA LEU A 224 5.17 -5.18 -1.93
C LEU A 224 5.74 -3.85 -2.45
N LEU A 225 5.68 -2.79 -1.64
CA LEU A 225 6.16 -1.46 -2.03
C LEU A 225 7.68 -1.45 -2.22
N LEU A 226 8.41 -2.11 -1.31
CA LEU A 226 9.88 -2.22 -1.38
C LEU A 226 10.33 -3.05 -2.58
N ARG A 227 9.63 -4.13 -2.91
CA ARG A 227 9.92 -4.93 -4.12
C ARG A 227 9.59 -4.16 -5.39
N PHE A 228 8.45 -3.46 -5.41
CA PHE A 228 8.10 -2.59 -6.53
C PHE A 228 9.17 -1.53 -6.77
N GLU A 229 9.66 -0.90 -5.71
CA GLU A 229 10.78 0.01 -5.74
C GLU A 229 12.02 -0.66 -6.35
N THR A 230 12.51 -1.75 -5.75
CA THR A 230 13.70 -2.47 -6.21
C THR A 230 13.62 -2.89 -7.69
N LEU A 231 12.46 -3.37 -8.13
CA LEU A 231 12.24 -3.81 -9.51
C LEU A 231 12.08 -2.64 -10.51
N SER A 232 11.78 -1.43 -10.02
CA SER A 232 11.62 -0.25 -10.86
C SER A 232 12.93 0.51 -11.09
N LEU A 233 13.81 0.57 -10.09
CA LEU A 233 15.06 1.35 -10.13
C LEU A 233 15.93 1.13 -11.39
N PRO A 234 16.17 -0.14 -11.89
CA PRO A 234 17.01 -0.34 -13.06
C PRO A 234 16.51 0.37 -14.33
N TYR A 235 15.21 0.72 -14.38
CA TYR A 235 14.58 1.38 -15.52
C TYR A 235 14.60 2.91 -15.39
N LEU A 236 15.02 3.42 -14.24
CA LEU A 236 15.09 4.85 -13.94
C LEU A 236 16.52 5.41 -13.96
N ALA A 237 17.53 4.57 -14.17
CA ALA A 237 18.95 4.95 -14.11
C ALA A 237 19.32 6.14 -15.05
N SER A 238 18.57 6.35 -16.13
CA SER A 238 18.78 7.46 -17.08
C SER A 238 17.66 8.51 -17.02
N THR A 239 16.68 8.36 -16.12
CA THR A 239 15.57 9.31 -16.00
C THR A 239 16.03 10.54 -15.21
N PRO A 240 15.96 11.75 -15.78
CA PRO A 240 16.36 12.95 -15.06
C PRO A 240 15.36 13.25 -13.94
N ARG A 241 15.88 13.75 -12.82
CA ARG A 241 15.01 14.28 -11.77
C ARG A 241 14.20 15.46 -12.28
N SER A 242 12.92 15.53 -11.93
CA SER A 242 12.07 16.66 -12.31
C SER A 242 12.60 17.96 -11.72
N SER A 243 12.67 19.04 -12.54
CA SER A 243 12.98 20.39 -12.05
C SER A 243 11.89 20.95 -11.12
N ASP A 244 10.72 20.33 -11.11
CA ASP A 244 9.57 20.71 -10.29
C ASP A 244 9.45 19.87 -9.01
N ALA A 245 10.46 19.03 -8.71
CA ALA A 245 10.53 18.21 -7.49
C ALA A 245 10.33 19.09 -6.24
N ARG A 246 9.51 18.57 -5.33
CA ARG A 246 9.06 19.30 -4.13
C ARG A 246 9.76 18.86 -2.86
N THR A 247 10.46 17.73 -2.90
CA THR A 247 11.03 17.13 -1.69
C THR A 247 12.54 17.03 -1.79
N GLU A 248 13.21 17.43 -0.74
CA GLU A 248 14.62 17.15 -0.52
C GLU A 248 14.74 15.89 0.37
N TRP A 249 15.44 14.86 -0.14
CA TRP A 249 15.59 13.56 0.51
C TRP A 249 16.98 13.44 1.14
N ASN A 250 17.13 13.88 2.39
CA ASN A 250 18.42 13.83 3.08
C ASN A 250 18.77 12.39 3.49
N GLY A 251 19.96 11.96 3.10
CA GLY A 251 20.44 10.59 3.35
C GLY A 251 20.20 9.61 2.21
N ILE A 252 19.39 9.97 1.21
CA ILE A 252 19.22 9.16 0.01
C ILE A 252 20.22 9.59 -1.07
N THR A 253 21.06 8.67 -1.53
CA THR A 253 22.16 8.97 -2.47
C THR A 253 21.96 8.46 -3.88
N GLY A 254 21.08 7.48 -4.10
CA GLY A 254 20.75 6.95 -5.42
C GLY A 254 19.92 7.94 -6.23
N SER A 255 20.39 8.36 -7.39
CA SER A 255 19.64 9.30 -8.25
C SER A 255 18.33 8.71 -8.77
N ASP A 256 18.33 7.42 -9.14
CA ASP A 256 17.16 6.64 -9.53
C ASP A 256 16.16 6.47 -8.38
N GLN A 257 16.67 6.26 -7.17
CA GLN A 257 15.88 6.21 -5.95
C GLN A 257 15.16 7.53 -5.68
N ILE A 258 15.87 8.65 -5.79
CA ILE A 258 15.31 9.99 -5.61
C ILE A 258 14.21 10.27 -6.65
N VAL A 259 14.45 9.91 -7.91
CA VAL A 259 13.46 10.06 -8.99
C VAL A 259 12.19 9.27 -8.70
N LEU A 260 12.32 8.02 -8.26
CA LEU A 260 11.17 7.18 -7.90
C LEU A 260 10.42 7.74 -6.68
N TRP A 261 11.15 8.16 -5.64
CA TRP A 261 10.52 8.70 -4.44
C TRP A 261 9.82 10.04 -4.71
N ASP A 262 10.39 10.91 -5.56
CA ASP A 262 9.72 12.13 -6.02
C ASP A 262 8.40 11.80 -6.73
N ALA A 263 8.40 10.82 -7.64
CA ALA A 263 7.19 10.41 -8.36
C ALA A 263 6.14 9.80 -7.41
N MET A 264 6.55 8.93 -6.48
CA MET A 264 5.65 8.33 -5.48
C MET A 264 5.06 9.39 -4.54
N ALA A 265 5.85 10.39 -4.13
CA ALA A 265 5.39 11.46 -3.27
C ALA A 265 4.43 12.41 -4.01
N GLU A 266 4.76 12.80 -5.23
CA GLU A 266 3.88 13.65 -6.06
C GLU A 266 2.55 12.93 -6.36
N ALA A 267 2.61 11.63 -6.65
CA ALA A 267 1.42 10.80 -6.83
C ALA A 267 0.54 10.75 -5.55
N ALA A 268 1.15 10.58 -4.38
CA ALA A 268 0.42 10.57 -3.11
C ALA A 268 -0.20 11.95 -2.78
N ARG A 269 0.51 13.04 -3.08
CA ARG A 269 -0.01 14.40 -2.96
C ARG A 269 -1.22 14.63 -3.88
N LYS A 270 -1.10 14.31 -5.15
CA LYS A 270 -2.17 14.47 -6.15
C LYS A 270 -3.38 13.61 -5.80
N GLN A 271 -3.14 12.35 -5.38
CA GLN A 271 -4.20 11.45 -4.93
C GLN A 271 -4.97 12.06 -3.75
N PHE A 272 -4.25 12.59 -2.76
CA PHE A 272 -4.87 13.23 -1.59
C PHE A 272 -5.68 14.48 -1.99
N LEU A 273 -5.11 15.37 -2.79
CA LEU A 273 -5.80 16.56 -3.25
C LEU A 273 -7.07 16.24 -4.06
N ALA A 274 -7.04 15.17 -4.83
CA ALA A 274 -8.20 14.71 -5.61
C ALA A 274 -9.30 14.04 -4.76
N SER A 275 -9.00 13.57 -3.53
CA SER A 275 -10.00 12.97 -2.64
C SER A 275 -11.06 13.97 -2.16
N GLY A 276 -10.75 15.26 -2.19
CA GLY A 276 -11.64 16.31 -1.67
C GLY A 276 -11.69 16.39 -0.15
N GLU A 277 -10.87 15.63 0.56
CA GLU A 277 -10.84 15.64 2.02
C GLU A 277 -10.46 17.01 2.59
N LEU A 278 -11.13 17.38 3.69
CA LEU A 278 -10.90 18.67 4.37
C LEU A 278 -9.77 18.52 5.40
N VAL A 279 -8.90 19.52 5.45
CA VAL A 279 -7.85 19.66 6.46
C VAL A 279 -7.97 21.04 7.08
N LEU A 280 -8.03 21.08 8.40
CA LEU A 280 -8.10 22.32 9.18
C LEU A 280 -6.92 22.32 10.17
N ILE A 281 -6.02 23.28 10.01
CA ILE A 281 -4.87 23.49 10.87
C ILE A 281 -4.87 24.95 11.30
N ALA A 282 -5.01 25.19 12.60
CA ALA A 282 -4.96 26.54 13.17
C ALA A 282 -3.71 26.72 14.05
N SER A 283 -3.07 25.62 14.45
CA SER A 283 -1.81 25.62 15.21
C SER A 283 -1.05 24.31 14.95
N PRO A 284 0.27 24.24 15.24
CA PRO A 284 1.07 23.04 15.01
C PRO A 284 0.50 21.79 15.67
N GLU A 285 -0.10 21.89 16.86
CA GLU A 285 -0.64 20.73 17.59
C GLU A 285 -1.79 20.04 16.84
N HIS A 286 -2.47 20.73 15.93
CA HIS A 286 -3.54 20.14 15.11
C HIS A 286 -3.01 19.06 14.17
N TRP A 287 -1.70 19.04 13.87
CA TRP A 287 -1.10 17.99 13.06
C TRP A 287 -1.25 16.60 13.67
N ILE A 288 -1.34 16.48 15.01
CA ILE A 288 -1.61 15.20 15.67
C ILE A 288 -2.99 14.66 15.27
N SER A 289 -4.02 15.50 15.25
CA SER A 289 -5.38 15.08 14.82
C SER A 289 -5.48 14.90 13.30
N VAL A 290 -4.80 15.72 12.52
CA VAL A 290 -4.70 15.56 11.06
C VAL A 290 -4.05 14.22 10.72
N SER A 291 -2.95 13.87 11.40
CA SER A 291 -2.28 12.58 11.16
C SER A 291 -3.14 11.38 11.55
N LYS A 292 -3.91 11.46 12.63
CA LYS A 292 -4.83 10.37 13.00
C LYS A 292 -5.82 10.07 11.88
N ARG A 293 -6.40 11.10 11.28
CA ARG A 293 -7.39 10.95 10.21
C ARG A 293 -6.78 10.51 8.88
N HIS A 294 -5.67 11.14 8.48
CA HIS A 294 -5.16 11.00 7.11
C HIS A 294 -3.96 10.05 6.99
N LEU A 295 -3.35 9.64 8.10
CA LEU A 295 -2.23 8.69 8.13
C LEU A 295 -2.56 7.45 8.95
N THR A 296 -2.84 7.60 10.26
CA THR A 296 -2.96 6.48 11.21
C THR A 296 -4.08 5.51 10.85
N LEU A 297 -5.25 6.01 10.43
CA LEU A 297 -6.35 5.14 9.97
C LEU A 297 -5.94 4.20 8.84
N HIS A 298 -4.95 4.60 8.04
CA HIS A 298 -4.44 3.86 6.89
C HIS A 298 -3.18 3.01 7.19
N GLY A 299 -2.62 3.10 8.40
CA GLY A 299 -1.34 2.45 8.72
C GLY A 299 -0.11 3.16 8.12
N LEU A 300 -0.21 4.45 7.81
CA LEU A 300 0.86 5.22 7.19
C LEU A 300 1.83 5.86 8.19
N GLY A 301 1.54 5.76 9.48
CA GLY A 301 2.28 6.40 10.57
C GLY A 301 1.42 7.39 11.37
N THR A 302 2.03 8.06 12.34
CA THR A 302 1.38 9.10 13.15
C THR A 302 2.36 10.22 13.49
N VAL A 303 1.90 11.47 13.54
CA VAL A 303 2.71 12.57 14.06
C VAL A 303 2.77 12.45 15.58
N SER A 304 4.00 12.33 16.11
CA SER A 304 4.27 12.28 17.55
C SER A 304 4.63 13.65 18.13
N ASN A 305 5.22 14.51 17.31
CA ASN A 305 5.57 15.88 17.67
C ASN A 305 5.44 16.81 16.47
N SER A 306 5.10 18.06 16.73
CA SER A 306 5.00 19.13 15.73
C SER A 306 5.47 20.46 16.33
N SER A 307 6.22 21.22 15.57
CA SER A 307 6.72 22.55 15.96
C SER A 307 6.64 23.52 14.78
N GLU A 308 6.35 24.76 15.07
CA GLU A 308 6.35 25.85 14.09
C GLU A 308 7.80 26.19 13.66
N ILE A 309 8.01 26.40 12.36
CA ILE A 309 9.27 26.87 11.79
C ILE A 309 9.21 28.37 11.54
N ASP A 310 8.08 28.84 11.02
CA ASP A 310 7.88 30.25 10.65
C ASP A 310 6.40 30.66 10.83
N SER A 311 6.16 31.98 10.80
CA SER A 311 4.80 32.56 10.90
C SER A 311 3.95 32.35 9.64
N ASN A 312 4.47 31.69 8.61
CA ASN A 312 3.81 31.42 7.35
C ASN A 312 3.33 29.97 7.23
N GLY A 313 3.04 29.30 8.33
CA GLY A 313 2.55 27.93 8.37
C GLY A 313 3.64 26.87 8.15
N GLY A 314 4.93 27.26 8.16
CA GLY A 314 6.03 26.31 8.14
C GLY A 314 6.02 25.45 9.39
N VAL A 315 6.15 24.13 9.24
CA VAL A 315 6.06 23.17 10.34
C VAL A 315 7.10 22.07 10.22
N GLU A 316 7.67 21.68 11.34
CA GLU A 316 8.48 20.46 11.48
C GLU A 316 7.66 19.39 12.20
N LEU A 317 7.62 18.19 11.62
CA LEU A 317 6.86 17.05 12.11
C LEU A 317 7.81 15.88 12.39
N LEU A 318 7.62 15.20 13.53
CA LEU A 318 8.28 13.95 13.87
C LEU A 318 7.29 12.79 13.74
N ILE A 319 7.64 11.79 12.94
CA ILE A 319 6.87 10.57 12.72
C ILE A 319 7.74 9.36 13.06
N PRO A 320 7.43 8.59 14.12
CA PRO A 320 8.29 7.49 14.58
C PRO A 320 8.50 6.39 13.52
N SER A 321 7.48 6.09 12.73
CA SER A 321 7.54 5.03 11.72
C SER A 321 6.56 5.30 10.59
N THR A 322 6.85 4.77 9.40
CA THR A 322 5.93 4.88 8.25
C THR A 322 5.95 3.63 7.39
N ILE A 323 4.88 3.41 6.64
CA ILE A 323 4.82 2.34 5.63
C ILE A 323 5.83 2.58 4.51
N HIS A 324 6.00 3.85 4.08
CA HIS A 324 6.95 4.28 3.07
C HIS A 324 7.13 5.81 3.10
N PRO A 325 8.38 6.34 3.19
CA PRO A 325 8.63 7.78 3.31
C PRO A 325 8.02 8.62 2.20
N ALA A 326 8.09 8.17 0.94
CA ALA A 326 7.56 8.93 -0.18
C ALA A 326 6.03 9.07 -0.12
N ILE A 327 5.29 8.02 0.26
CA ILE A 327 3.84 8.08 0.43
C ILE A 327 3.49 9.03 1.60
N LEU A 328 4.22 8.91 2.71
CA LEU A 328 4.05 9.76 3.89
C LEU A 328 4.23 11.23 3.53
N VAL A 329 5.38 11.59 2.94
CA VAL A 329 5.72 12.98 2.61
C VAL A 329 4.73 13.56 1.62
N GLY A 330 4.39 12.83 0.56
CA GLY A 330 3.40 13.28 -0.42
C GLY A 330 2.03 13.56 0.21
N ARG A 331 1.59 12.68 1.11
CA ARG A 331 0.31 12.86 1.82
C ARG A 331 0.33 14.08 2.75
N LEU A 332 1.43 14.30 3.46
CA LEU A 332 1.61 15.46 4.33
C LEU A 332 1.69 16.76 3.54
N ILE A 333 2.38 16.79 2.39
CA ILE A 333 2.36 17.94 1.47
C ILE A 333 0.91 18.22 1.04
N GLY A 334 0.15 17.19 0.65
CA GLY A 334 -1.26 17.34 0.27
C GLY A 334 -2.13 17.91 1.41
N CYS A 335 -1.93 17.46 2.65
CA CYS A 335 -2.61 18.01 3.83
C CYS A 335 -2.26 19.48 4.05
N TRP A 336 -0.98 19.84 3.97
CA TRP A 336 -0.51 21.21 4.14
C TRP A 336 -1.09 22.13 3.05
N GLU A 337 -1.00 21.72 1.78
CA GLU A 337 -1.53 22.49 0.66
C GLU A 337 -3.05 22.68 0.75
N ARG A 338 -3.76 21.70 1.28
CA ARG A 338 -5.21 21.78 1.51
C ARG A 338 -5.54 22.79 2.61
N ALA A 339 -4.76 22.83 3.68
CA ALA A 339 -4.96 23.76 4.80
C ALA A 339 -4.57 25.20 4.43
N GLU A 340 -3.43 25.37 3.77
CA GLU A 340 -2.83 26.68 3.50
C GLU A 340 -3.26 27.31 2.17
N GLY A 341 -3.85 26.52 1.25
CA GLY A 341 -4.30 27.00 -0.06
C GLY A 341 -3.18 27.38 -1.02
N ARG A 342 -1.95 26.94 -0.80
CA ARG A 342 -0.76 27.27 -1.58
C ARG A 342 0.19 26.07 -1.72
N ALA A 343 1.13 26.14 -2.67
CA ALA A 343 2.06 25.05 -2.93
C ALA A 343 3.11 24.92 -1.84
N ALA A 344 3.39 23.68 -1.42
CA ALA A 344 4.39 23.33 -0.42
C ALA A 344 5.67 22.75 -1.05
N ARG A 345 6.76 22.81 -0.27
CA ARG A 345 7.96 22.00 -0.39
C ARG A 345 8.19 21.22 0.90
N ALA A 346 8.92 20.12 0.83
CA ALA A 346 9.27 19.33 1.99
C ALA A 346 10.77 19.04 2.03
N THR A 347 11.29 18.91 3.25
CA THR A 347 12.59 18.30 3.50
C THR A 347 12.38 17.10 4.40
N TRP A 348 12.87 15.93 3.99
CA TRP A 348 12.80 14.70 4.75
C TRP A 348 14.20 14.28 5.20
N SER A 349 14.30 13.82 6.44
CA SER A 349 15.47 13.12 6.99
C SER A 349 15.01 12.04 7.96
N ASN A 350 15.90 11.11 8.30
CA ASN A 350 15.58 10.02 9.21
C ASN A 350 16.76 9.72 10.13
N ASP A 351 16.46 9.48 11.39
CA ASP A 351 17.40 9.06 12.42
C ASP A 351 16.79 8.04 13.39
N ALA A 352 17.38 7.85 14.56
CA ALA A 352 16.91 6.89 15.57
C ALA A 352 15.56 7.26 16.20
N ASP A 353 15.14 8.53 16.14
CA ASP A 353 13.86 9.02 16.68
C ASP A 353 12.74 8.90 15.65
N GLY A 354 13.08 8.65 14.38
CA GLY A 354 12.15 8.45 13.27
C GLY A 354 12.36 9.41 12.10
N HIS A 355 11.27 9.79 11.46
CA HIS A 355 11.26 10.64 10.27
C HIS A 355 10.98 12.09 10.64
N HIS A 356 11.90 12.97 10.31
CA HIS A 356 11.77 14.41 10.43
C HIS A 356 11.31 15.00 9.10
N ILE A 357 10.20 15.71 9.11
CA ILE A 357 9.63 16.27 7.88
C ILE A 357 9.36 17.76 8.12
N LYS A 358 10.04 18.61 7.35
CA LYS A 358 9.75 20.04 7.29
C LYS A 358 8.86 20.33 6.11
N LEU A 359 7.78 21.05 6.37
CA LEU A 359 6.84 21.53 5.34
C LEU A 359 6.87 23.04 5.35
N GLU A 360 7.08 23.64 4.20
CA GLU A 360 7.18 25.08 4.04
C GLU A 360 6.50 25.53 2.74
N SER A 361 6.17 26.82 2.63
CA SER A 361 5.71 27.40 1.38
C SER A 361 6.78 27.26 0.29
N ARG A 362 6.38 26.83 -0.90
CA ARG A 362 7.27 26.74 -2.07
C ARG A 362 7.69 28.11 -2.60
N ARG A 363 6.85 29.12 -2.42
CA ARG A 363 7.15 30.51 -2.82
C ARG A 363 7.59 31.32 -1.61
N GLU A 364 8.67 32.04 -1.75
CA GLU A 364 9.01 33.07 -0.77
C GLU A 364 7.85 34.06 -0.70
N ILE A 365 7.33 34.27 0.49
CA ILE A 365 6.35 35.33 0.72
C ILE A 365 7.18 36.56 1.01
N ALA A 366 7.07 37.55 0.13
CA ALA A 366 7.67 38.86 0.41
C ALA A 366 6.97 39.43 1.68
N GLU A 367 7.77 39.68 2.72
CA GLU A 367 7.33 40.38 3.93
C GLU A 367 6.79 41.78 3.60
#